data_61e07284e7bb070e170ed9c9814e7ed5
#
_entry.id   61e07284e7bb070e170ed9c9814e7ed5
#
_cell.length_a   1.000
_cell.length_b   1.000
_cell.length_c   1.000
_cell.angle_alpha   90.00
_cell.angle_beta   90.00
_cell.angle_gamma   90.00
#
_symmetry.space_group_name_H-M   'P 1'
#
loop_
_entity.id
_entity.type
_entity.pdbx_description
1 polymer ?
#
loop_
_entity_poly.entity_id
_entity_poly.type
_entity_poly.pdbx_seq_one_letter_code
_entity_poly.pdbx_strand_id
1 'polypeptide(L)'
;LTVRASELLAAADAVVIDQVARHDVVERWCAPGTPVVDAGHGDHGENLTHASRAKLVVRAAKAHPGGLVVRLMDGDPAVFNGLAEEATACVKAGVSFEVVPGVSSVTAVPSYAGVPLTSASSTGVHVLVAGARGVDLTGALDPKVTVVVIGAPDKAAQTFDALIAAGRDGATPVAVTERGTSTDQRTVTTTLSSAGATMADGRFPVLAVVGSTVTMRETLSWFESKPLFGWEVLVPRTKEQSASTLARLQRHGAQAKVVPTISVEPPRTPQQLERAVKGM
;
A
#
# COMPACT_ATOMS: atom_id res chain seq x y z
N LEU A 1 4.73 -7.83 1.14
CA LEU A 1 4.35 -9.12 0.55
C LEU A 1 4.32 -10.21 1.62
N THR A 2 3.44 -11.21 1.45
CA THR A 2 3.53 -12.48 2.19
C THR A 2 4.60 -13.38 1.56
N VAL A 3 5.07 -14.39 2.29
CA VAL A 3 6.04 -15.37 1.75
C VAL A 3 5.49 -16.01 0.48
N ARG A 4 4.23 -16.47 0.51
CA ARG A 4 3.60 -17.08 -0.68
C ARG A 4 3.55 -16.12 -1.88
N ALA A 5 3.25 -14.85 -1.66
CA ALA A 5 3.25 -13.86 -2.74
C ALA A 5 4.64 -13.67 -3.36
N SER A 6 5.72 -13.67 -2.55
CA SER A 6 7.09 -13.56 -3.08
C SER A 6 7.53 -14.81 -3.87
N GLU A 7 7.13 -16.00 -3.41
CA GLU A 7 7.38 -17.25 -4.13
C GLU A 7 6.71 -17.26 -5.52
N LEU A 8 5.44 -16.85 -5.58
CA LEU A 8 4.70 -16.81 -6.84
C LEU A 8 5.24 -15.73 -7.80
N LEU A 9 5.63 -14.56 -7.28
CA LEU A 9 6.27 -13.53 -8.11
C LEU A 9 7.60 -14.00 -8.69
N ALA A 10 8.42 -14.74 -7.91
CA ALA A 10 9.67 -15.27 -8.39
C ALA A 10 9.50 -16.31 -9.50
N ALA A 11 8.36 -17.00 -9.54
CA ALA A 11 8.03 -18.02 -10.54
C ALA A 11 7.11 -17.49 -11.67
N ALA A 12 6.76 -16.20 -11.66
CA ALA A 12 5.78 -15.63 -12.60
C ALA A 12 6.31 -15.57 -14.03
N ASP A 13 5.50 -16.06 -14.98
CA ASP A 13 5.72 -15.90 -16.43
C ASP A 13 5.22 -14.53 -16.94
N ALA A 14 4.26 -13.92 -16.23
CA ALA A 14 3.81 -12.54 -16.45
C ALA A 14 3.15 -11.97 -15.18
N VAL A 15 3.18 -10.65 -15.05
CA VAL A 15 2.55 -9.93 -13.93
C VAL A 15 1.58 -8.89 -14.45
N VAL A 16 0.37 -8.86 -13.89
CA VAL A 16 -0.65 -7.84 -14.17
C VAL A 16 -0.71 -6.89 -12.97
N ILE A 17 -0.44 -5.61 -13.19
CA ILE A 17 -0.42 -4.55 -12.13
C ILE A 17 -1.41 -3.44 -12.47
N ASP A 18 -1.92 -2.74 -11.47
CA ASP A 18 -2.81 -1.58 -11.63
C ASP A 18 -2.16 -0.25 -11.21
N GLN A 19 -0.92 -0.28 -10.77
CA GLN A 19 -0.15 0.92 -10.46
C GLN A 19 1.26 0.82 -11.01
N VAL A 20 1.64 1.75 -11.87
CA VAL A 20 2.99 1.86 -12.43
C VAL A 20 4.05 1.97 -11.31
N ALA A 21 3.70 2.59 -10.18
CA ALA A 21 4.58 2.68 -9.00
C ALA A 21 4.97 1.32 -8.39
N ARG A 22 4.35 0.22 -8.81
CA ARG A 22 4.67 -1.14 -8.34
C ARG A 22 5.67 -1.90 -9.22
N HIS A 23 6.25 -1.23 -10.20
CA HIS A 23 7.38 -1.81 -10.95
C HIS A 23 8.57 -2.16 -10.04
N ASP A 24 8.79 -1.40 -8.97
CA ASP A 24 9.81 -1.70 -7.95
C ASP A 24 9.64 -3.08 -7.30
N VAL A 25 8.39 -3.51 -7.10
CA VAL A 25 8.06 -4.84 -6.58
C VAL A 25 8.38 -5.92 -7.61
N VAL A 26 8.03 -5.68 -8.88
CA VAL A 26 8.31 -6.62 -9.97
C VAL A 26 9.83 -6.75 -10.17
N GLU A 27 10.56 -5.65 -10.27
CA GLU A 27 12.02 -5.65 -10.41
C GLU A 27 12.74 -6.37 -9.27
N ARG A 28 12.18 -6.29 -8.06
CA ARG A 28 12.78 -6.89 -6.88
C ARG A 28 12.53 -8.39 -6.76
N TRP A 29 11.35 -8.86 -7.17
CA TRP A 29 10.87 -10.20 -6.82
C TRP A 29 10.69 -11.13 -8.02
N CYS A 30 10.54 -10.60 -9.24
CA CYS A 30 10.41 -11.40 -10.44
C CYS A 30 11.76 -11.64 -11.13
N ALA A 31 11.80 -12.61 -12.03
CA ALA A 31 12.96 -12.82 -12.89
C ALA A 31 13.17 -11.59 -13.81
N PRO A 32 14.41 -11.24 -14.14
CA PRO A 32 14.68 -10.15 -15.09
C PRO A 32 13.97 -10.38 -16.43
N GLY A 33 13.24 -9.36 -16.91
CA GLY A 33 12.52 -9.43 -18.17
C GLY A 33 11.12 -10.07 -18.08
N THR A 34 10.61 -10.39 -16.90
CA THR A 34 9.21 -10.83 -16.71
C THR A 34 8.25 -9.80 -17.30
N PRO A 35 7.38 -10.18 -18.25
CA PRO A 35 6.41 -9.28 -18.86
C PRO A 35 5.45 -8.66 -17.85
N VAL A 36 5.21 -7.35 -17.99
CA VAL A 36 4.27 -6.61 -17.14
C VAL A 36 3.11 -6.10 -17.98
N VAL A 37 1.90 -6.36 -17.54
CA VAL A 37 0.66 -5.85 -18.12
C VAL A 37 0.11 -4.77 -17.22
N ASP A 38 0.01 -3.53 -17.73
CA ASP A 38 -0.66 -2.44 -17.03
C ASP A 38 -2.18 -2.63 -17.07
N ALA A 39 -2.81 -2.68 -15.92
CA ALA A 39 -4.25 -2.75 -15.72
C ALA A 39 -4.79 -1.55 -14.93
N GLY A 40 -3.99 -0.51 -14.72
CA GLY A 40 -4.38 0.71 -14.03
C GLY A 40 -5.16 1.66 -14.91
N HIS A 41 -4.70 1.85 -16.14
CA HIS A 41 -5.24 2.83 -17.07
C HIS A 41 -5.55 2.20 -18.43
N GLY A 42 -6.57 2.72 -19.09
CA GLY A 42 -6.88 2.39 -20.49
C GLY A 42 -6.01 3.20 -21.47
N ASP A 43 -6.23 2.95 -22.77
CA ASP A 43 -5.44 3.53 -23.86
C ASP A 43 -5.48 5.07 -23.90
N HIS A 44 -6.47 5.69 -23.27
CA HIS A 44 -6.64 7.16 -23.19
C HIS A 44 -6.36 7.71 -21.79
N GLY A 45 -5.74 6.92 -20.89
CA GLY A 45 -5.37 7.32 -19.53
C GLY A 45 -6.51 7.29 -18.50
N GLU A 46 -7.70 6.77 -18.88
CA GLU A 46 -8.81 6.59 -17.95
C GLU A 46 -8.54 5.45 -16.96
N ASN A 47 -9.03 5.61 -15.73
CA ASN A 47 -8.97 4.53 -14.74
C ASN A 47 -9.84 3.35 -15.17
N LEU A 48 -9.25 2.16 -15.24
CA LEU A 48 -9.98 0.94 -15.59
C LEU A 48 -10.91 0.50 -14.48
N THR A 49 -12.11 0.06 -14.86
CA THR A 49 -13.04 -0.58 -13.92
C THR A 49 -12.56 -2.00 -13.55
N HIS A 50 -13.05 -2.56 -12.44
CA HIS A 50 -12.75 -3.96 -12.09
C HIS A 50 -13.15 -4.94 -13.20
N ALA A 51 -14.26 -4.71 -13.90
CA ALA A 51 -14.66 -5.52 -15.04
C ALA A 51 -13.67 -5.44 -16.22
N SER A 52 -13.07 -4.28 -16.45
CA SER A 52 -12.06 -4.11 -17.51
C SER A 52 -10.75 -4.79 -17.10
N ARG A 53 -10.33 -4.64 -15.85
CA ARG A 53 -9.16 -5.35 -15.28
C ARG A 53 -9.32 -6.86 -15.36
N ALA A 54 -10.50 -7.38 -15.02
CA ALA A 54 -10.81 -8.79 -15.13
C ALA A 54 -10.60 -9.36 -16.54
N LYS A 55 -10.96 -8.59 -17.59
CA LYS A 55 -10.71 -8.98 -19.00
C LYS A 55 -9.21 -9.06 -19.30
N LEU A 56 -8.41 -8.11 -18.75
CA LEU A 56 -6.96 -8.11 -18.94
C LEU A 56 -6.31 -9.31 -18.26
N VAL A 57 -6.72 -9.62 -17.03
CA VAL A 57 -6.23 -10.80 -16.29
C VAL A 57 -6.50 -12.09 -17.05
N VAL A 58 -7.74 -12.29 -17.51
CA VAL A 58 -8.11 -13.47 -18.32
C VAL A 58 -7.34 -13.51 -19.64
N ARG A 59 -7.14 -12.38 -20.31
CA ARG A 59 -6.35 -12.30 -21.54
C ARG A 59 -4.89 -12.67 -21.29
N ALA A 60 -4.28 -12.15 -20.24
CA ALA A 60 -2.92 -12.47 -19.87
C ALA A 60 -2.75 -13.98 -19.55
N ALA A 61 -3.68 -14.57 -18.79
CA ALA A 61 -3.67 -15.99 -18.48
C ALA A 61 -3.78 -16.86 -19.74
N LYS A 62 -4.63 -16.49 -20.68
CA LYS A 62 -4.79 -17.22 -21.98
C LYS A 62 -3.60 -17.05 -22.91
N ALA A 63 -2.85 -15.96 -22.79
CA ALA A 63 -1.61 -15.75 -23.55
C ALA A 63 -0.43 -16.60 -23.05
N HIS A 64 -0.52 -17.14 -21.82
CA HIS A 64 0.51 -17.97 -21.19
C HIS A 64 -0.08 -19.34 -20.79
N PRO A 65 -0.43 -20.20 -21.76
CA PRO A 65 -1.04 -21.51 -21.47
C PRO A 65 -0.07 -22.40 -20.71
N GLY A 66 -0.50 -22.90 -19.54
CA GLY A 66 0.35 -23.69 -18.63
C GLY A 66 1.33 -22.87 -17.80
N GLY A 67 1.43 -21.57 -18.03
CA GLY A 67 2.27 -20.66 -17.25
C GLY A 67 1.55 -20.07 -16.05
N LEU A 68 2.32 -19.37 -15.21
CA LEU A 68 1.86 -18.66 -14.02
C LEU A 68 1.75 -17.17 -14.29
N VAL A 69 0.52 -16.64 -14.30
CA VAL A 69 0.27 -15.20 -14.38
C VAL A 69 -0.09 -14.68 -12.99
N VAL A 70 0.67 -13.75 -12.47
CA VAL A 70 0.42 -13.13 -11.16
C VAL A 70 -0.33 -11.81 -11.33
N ARG A 71 -1.52 -11.70 -10.73
CA ARG A 71 -2.22 -10.45 -10.55
C ARG A 71 -1.76 -9.81 -9.22
N LEU A 72 -0.91 -8.81 -9.31
CA LEU A 72 -0.40 -8.08 -8.15
C LEU A 72 -1.37 -6.94 -7.78
N MET A 73 -1.91 -7.00 -6.57
CA MET A 73 -2.82 -6.00 -6.01
C MET A 73 -2.19 -5.32 -4.79
N ASP A 74 -2.55 -4.07 -4.55
CA ASP A 74 -2.19 -3.39 -3.30
C ASP A 74 -3.05 -3.90 -2.14
N GLY A 75 -2.43 -4.10 -0.97
CA GLY A 75 -3.16 -4.52 0.22
C GLY A 75 -3.59 -5.98 0.19
N ASP A 76 -4.87 -6.23 0.43
CA ASP A 76 -5.48 -7.58 0.42
C ASP A 76 -6.48 -7.67 -0.74
N PRO A 77 -6.44 -8.73 -1.56
CA PRO A 77 -7.36 -8.91 -2.68
C PRO A 77 -8.85 -8.89 -2.27
N ALA A 78 -9.16 -9.42 -1.09
CA ALA A 78 -10.54 -9.55 -0.61
C ALA A 78 -11.11 -8.25 -0.01
N VAL A 79 -10.30 -7.19 0.15
CA VAL A 79 -10.71 -5.95 0.81
C VAL A 79 -10.68 -4.79 -0.18
N PHE A 80 -11.81 -4.52 -0.83
CA PHE A 80 -12.05 -3.41 -1.78
C PHE A 80 -11.15 -3.39 -3.04
N ASN A 81 -10.63 -4.54 -3.46
CA ASN A 81 -9.70 -4.67 -4.58
C ASN A 81 -10.26 -5.37 -5.84
N GLY A 82 -11.57 -5.65 -5.88
CA GLY A 82 -12.20 -6.23 -7.06
C GLY A 82 -11.97 -7.74 -7.25
N LEU A 83 -11.58 -8.46 -6.19
CA LEU A 83 -11.41 -9.91 -6.24
C LEU A 83 -12.64 -10.64 -6.79
N ALA A 84 -13.84 -10.23 -6.39
CA ALA A 84 -15.06 -10.89 -6.79
C ALA A 84 -15.26 -10.86 -8.32
N GLU A 85 -15.03 -9.70 -8.93
CA GLU A 85 -15.17 -9.50 -10.38
C GLU A 85 -14.09 -10.26 -11.15
N GLU A 86 -12.82 -10.15 -10.72
CA GLU A 86 -11.69 -10.78 -11.39
C GLU A 86 -11.74 -12.31 -11.26
N ALA A 87 -12.01 -12.84 -10.06
CA ALA A 87 -12.14 -14.30 -9.85
C ALA A 87 -13.35 -14.89 -10.60
N THR A 88 -14.49 -14.19 -10.59
CA THR A 88 -15.67 -14.61 -11.36
C THR A 88 -15.38 -14.68 -12.86
N ALA A 89 -14.61 -13.73 -13.40
CA ALA A 89 -14.21 -13.74 -14.80
C ALA A 89 -13.28 -14.91 -15.11
N CYS A 90 -12.35 -15.25 -14.23
CA CYS A 90 -11.48 -16.42 -14.37
C CYS A 90 -12.30 -17.72 -14.41
N VAL A 91 -13.25 -17.91 -13.48
CA VAL A 91 -14.17 -19.06 -13.46
C VAL A 91 -14.93 -19.19 -14.79
N LYS A 92 -15.55 -18.09 -15.26
CA LYS A 92 -16.29 -18.08 -16.52
C LYS A 92 -15.43 -18.39 -17.75
N ALA A 93 -14.13 -18.05 -17.67
CA ALA A 93 -13.17 -18.28 -18.75
C ALA A 93 -12.47 -19.64 -18.69
N GLY A 94 -12.76 -20.47 -17.66
CA GLY A 94 -12.08 -21.74 -17.41
C GLY A 94 -10.61 -21.58 -16.99
N VAL A 95 -10.24 -20.44 -16.40
CA VAL A 95 -8.90 -20.18 -15.88
C VAL A 95 -8.87 -20.54 -14.40
N SER A 96 -8.00 -21.47 -14.02
CA SER A 96 -7.75 -21.81 -12.61
C SER A 96 -6.99 -20.66 -11.93
N PHE A 97 -7.24 -20.44 -10.65
CA PHE A 97 -6.56 -19.41 -9.88
C PHE A 97 -6.38 -19.80 -8.41
N GLU A 98 -5.41 -19.17 -7.77
CA GLU A 98 -5.18 -19.18 -6.32
C GLU A 98 -5.33 -17.73 -5.82
N VAL A 99 -5.91 -17.55 -4.64
CA VAL A 99 -5.96 -16.25 -3.97
C VAL A 99 -4.96 -16.23 -2.83
N VAL A 100 -4.02 -15.31 -2.89
CA VAL A 100 -3.01 -15.11 -1.85
C VAL A 100 -3.40 -13.88 -1.03
N PRO A 101 -3.71 -14.03 0.28
CA PRO A 101 -4.00 -12.91 1.16
C PRO A 101 -2.83 -11.93 1.25
N GLY A 102 -3.15 -10.67 1.48
CA GLY A 102 -2.19 -9.61 1.68
C GLY A 102 -2.39 -8.87 3.00
N VAL A 103 -1.70 -7.74 3.17
CA VAL A 103 -1.86 -6.87 4.33
C VAL A 103 -2.69 -5.67 3.91
N SER A 104 -3.96 -5.63 4.31
CA SER A 104 -4.87 -4.55 3.96
C SER A 104 -4.44 -3.22 4.59
N SER A 105 -4.61 -2.11 3.84
CA SER A 105 -4.44 -0.76 4.37
C SER A 105 -5.35 -0.48 5.57
N VAL A 106 -6.51 -1.15 5.64
CA VAL A 106 -7.45 -1.07 6.78
C VAL A 106 -6.78 -1.38 8.11
N THR A 107 -5.83 -2.33 8.12
CA THR A 107 -5.11 -2.75 9.33
C THR A 107 -3.70 -2.17 9.38
N ALA A 108 -3.01 -2.09 8.24
CA ALA A 108 -1.63 -1.63 8.17
C ALA A 108 -1.49 -0.15 8.54
N VAL A 109 -2.31 0.72 7.97
CA VAL A 109 -2.20 2.18 8.20
C VAL A 109 -2.47 2.54 9.66
N PRO A 110 -3.54 2.06 10.32
CA PRO A 110 -3.75 2.30 11.75
C PRO A 110 -2.61 1.78 12.62
N SER A 111 -2.06 0.60 12.30
CA SER A 111 -0.91 0.06 13.03
C SER A 111 0.32 0.96 12.95
N TYR A 112 0.61 1.52 11.78
CA TYR A 112 1.70 2.49 11.59
C TYR A 112 1.37 3.86 12.21
N ALA A 113 0.10 4.24 12.25
CA ALA A 113 -0.35 5.44 12.93
C ALA A 113 -0.34 5.30 14.47
N GLY A 114 -0.10 4.10 15.02
CA GLY A 114 -0.19 3.86 16.47
C GLY A 114 -1.61 3.87 16.99
N VAL A 115 -2.60 3.52 16.15
CA VAL A 115 -4.02 3.47 16.49
C VAL A 115 -4.54 2.04 16.34
N PRO A 116 -4.64 1.25 17.41
CA PRO A 116 -5.27 -0.06 17.35
C PRO A 116 -6.72 0.05 16.91
N LEU A 117 -7.21 -0.89 16.10
CA LEU A 117 -8.62 -0.91 15.70
C LEU A 117 -9.54 -1.49 16.79
N THR A 118 -8.98 -2.29 17.69
CA THR A 118 -9.73 -2.92 18.78
C THR A 118 -9.00 -2.75 20.10
N SER A 119 -9.77 -2.80 21.19
CA SER A 119 -9.28 -2.79 22.57
C SER A 119 -10.27 -3.54 23.46
N ALA A 120 -10.01 -3.62 24.76
CA ALA A 120 -10.99 -4.20 25.71
C ALA A 120 -12.32 -3.44 25.71
N SER A 121 -12.32 -2.14 25.39
CA SER A 121 -13.52 -1.29 25.34
C SER A 121 -14.06 -1.06 23.93
N SER A 122 -13.31 -1.40 22.88
CA SER A 122 -13.71 -1.28 21.49
C SER A 122 -13.62 -2.63 20.79
N THR A 123 -14.75 -3.34 20.71
CA THR A 123 -14.83 -4.75 20.34
C THR A 123 -15.28 -4.99 18.90
N GLY A 124 -15.72 -3.94 18.20
CA GLY A 124 -16.17 -4.00 16.81
C GLY A 124 -15.36 -3.10 15.89
N VAL A 125 -15.28 -3.49 14.62
CA VAL A 125 -14.70 -2.65 13.56
C VAL A 125 -15.68 -2.58 12.40
N HIS A 126 -16.00 -1.37 11.96
CA HIS A 126 -16.82 -1.11 10.79
C HIS A 126 -16.02 -0.36 9.74
N VAL A 127 -15.95 -0.88 8.52
CA VAL A 127 -15.15 -0.27 7.45
C VAL A 127 -16.06 0.34 6.41
N LEU A 128 -15.86 1.62 6.10
CA LEU A 128 -16.63 2.40 5.15
C LEU A 128 -15.75 2.86 3.99
N VAL A 129 -16.23 2.68 2.77
CA VAL A 129 -15.66 3.35 1.60
C VAL A 129 -16.30 4.73 1.50
N ALA A 130 -15.50 5.77 1.56
CA ALA A 130 -15.94 7.15 1.52
C ALA A 130 -16.75 7.45 0.25
N GLY A 131 -17.91 8.05 0.43
CA GLY A 131 -18.84 8.40 -0.65
C GLY A 131 -19.62 7.24 -1.24
N ALA A 132 -19.55 6.03 -0.67
CA ALA A 132 -20.42 4.92 -1.06
C ALA A 132 -21.89 5.28 -0.78
N ARG A 133 -22.77 4.99 -1.75
CA ARG A 133 -24.22 5.31 -1.64
C ARG A 133 -24.97 4.17 -0.97
N GLY A 134 -26.01 4.50 -0.21
CA GLY A 134 -26.92 3.54 0.41
C GLY A 134 -26.27 2.67 1.49
N VAL A 135 -25.18 3.14 2.11
CA VAL A 135 -24.50 2.46 3.20
C VAL A 135 -25.37 2.54 4.46
N ASP A 136 -25.64 1.40 5.08
CA ASP A 136 -26.23 1.36 6.41
C ASP A 136 -25.17 1.76 7.45
N LEU A 137 -25.41 2.87 8.14
CA LEU A 137 -24.50 3.40 9.16
C LEU A 137 -24.83 2.89 10.59
N THR A 138 -25.92 2.12 10.77
CA THR A 138 -26.40 1.70 12.09
C THR A 138 -25.29 1.04 12.92
N GLY A 139 -24.51 0.13 12.33
CA GLY A 139 -23.39 -0.52 13.00
C GLY A 139 -22.20 0.41 13.32
N ALA A 140 -22.12 1.58 12.68
CA ALA A 140 -21.09 2.58 12.91
C ALA A 140 -21.43 3.58 14.04
N LEU A 141 -22.64 3.55 14.57
CA LEU A 141 -23.11 4.49 15.60
C LEU A 141 -22.73 4.08 17.01
N ASP A 142 -22.52 2.78 17.26
CA ASP A 142 -22.13 2.28 18.57
C ASP A 142 -20.74 2.85 18.95
N PRO A 143 -20.61 3.55 20.11
CA PRO A 143 -19.32 4.07 20.57
C PRO A 143 -18.25 3.00 20.83
N LYS A 144 -18.64 1.74 21.01
CA LYS A 144 -17.74 0.59 21.16
C LYS A 144 -17.23 0.04 19.82
N VAL A 145 -17.69 0.61 18.70
CA VAL A 145 -17.25 0.24 17.36
C VAL A 145 -16.29 1.29 16.83
N THR A 146 -15.11 0.86 16.44
CA THR A 146 -14.15 1.66 15.69
C THR A 146 -14.57 1.71 14.23
N VAL A 147 -14.71 2.89 13.66
CA VAL A 147 -15.04 3.05 12.24
C VAL A 147 -13.78 3.41 11.47
N VAL A 148 -13.52 2.69 10.39
CA VAL A 148 -12.44 2.99 9.44
C VAL A 148 -13.05 3.55 8.16
N VAL A 149 -12.68 4.76 7.76
CA VAL A 149 -13.15 5.41 6.54
C VAL A 149 -11.98 5.50 5.55
N ILE A 150 -12.18 4.98 4.33
CA ILE A 150 -11.15 4.94 3.29
C ILE A 150 -11.66 5.69 2.06
N GLY A 151 -10.86 6.59 1.50
CA GLY A 151 -11.18 7.22 0.23
C GLY A 151 -10.54 8.58 0.02
N ALA A 152 -11.06 9.32 -0.97
CA ALA A 152 -10.63 10.69 -1.24
C ALA A 152 -11.06 11.64 -0.10
N PRO A 153 -10.28 12.70 0.18
CA PRO A 153 -10.54 13.60 1.30
C PRO A 153 -11.94 14.22 1.30
N ASP A 154 -12.41 14.69 0.15
CA ASP A 154 -13.75 15.28 -0.01
C ASP A 154 -14.89 14.29 0.27
N LYS A 155 -14.70 13.03 -0.12
CA LYS A 155 -15.65 11.93 0.14
C LYS A 155 -15.61 11.48 1.59
N ALA A 156 -14.43 11.47 2.20
CA ALA A 156 -14.28 11.15 3.62
C ALA A 156 -14.98 12.24 4.49
N ALA A 157 -14.84 13.53 4.16
CA ALA A 157 -15.54 14.61 4.81
C ALA A 157 -17.08 14.41 4.76
N GLN A 158 -17.64 14.10 3.58
CA GLN A 158 -19.07 13.80 3.43
C GLN A 158 -19.51 12.60 4.28
N THR A 159 -18.63 11.59 4.44
CA THR A 159 -18.92 10.41 5.27
C THR A 159 -18.93 10.77 6.76
N PHE A 160 -18.06 11.65 7.22
CA PHE A 160 -18.08 12.16 8.60
C PHE A 160 -19.35 12.94 8.91
N ASP A 161 -19.77 13.82 8.00
CA ASP A 161 -21.03 14.55 8.14
C ASP A 161 -22.23 13.59 8.20
N ALA A 162 -22.22 12.53 7.39
CA ALA A 162 -23.26 11.51 7.41
C ALA A 162 -23.27 10.71 8.73
N LEU A 163 -22.11 10.38 9.31
CA LEU A 163 -22.02 9.73 10.62
C LEU A 163 -22.59 10.62 11.73
N ILE A 164 -22.30 11.92 11.73
CA ILE A 164 -22.85 12.86 12.70
C ILE A 164 -24.37 12.98 12.52
N ALA A 165 -24.83 13.15 11.29
CA ALA A 165 -26.26 13.26 10.98
C ALA A 165 -27.05 11.99 11.37
N ALA A 166 -26.40 10.82 11.31
CA ALA A 166 -26.98 9.55 11.74
C ALA A 166 -26.96 9.36 13.26
N GLY A 167 -26.27 10.22 14.03
CA GLY A 167 -26.26 10.21 15.50
C GLY A 167 -24.93 9.82 16.15
N ARG A 168 -23.83 9.68 15.38
CA ARG A 168 -22.51 9.53 15.99
C ARG A 168 -22.08 10.84 16.64
N ASP A 169 -21.58 10.79 17.87
CA ASP A 169 -21.12 11.97 18.60
C ASP A 169 -20.00 12.70 17.85
N GLY A 170 -20.21 13.98 17.56
CA GLY A 170 -19.23 14.85 16.90
C GLY A 170 -17.93 15.06 17.69
N ALA A 171 -17.94 14.83 19.00
CA ALA A 171 -16.75 14.83 19.86
C ALA A 171 -15.90 13.54 19.75
N THR A 172 -16.39 12.49 19.03
CA THR A 172 -15.65 11.24 18.85
C THR A 172 -14.25 11.51 18.27
N PRO A 173 -13.17 10.98 18.89
CA PRO A 173 -11.82 11.15 18.39
C PRO A 173 -11.64 10.55 16.98
N VAL A 174 -10.88 11.24 16.15
CA VAL A 174 -10.53 10.81 14.78
C VAL A 174 -9.03 10.94 14.55
N ALA A 175 -8.42 9.91 13.97
CA ALA A 175 -7.09 9.99 13.41
C ALA A 175 -7.18 9.92 11.89
N VAL A 176 -6.75 10.96 11.19
CA VAL A 176 -6.69 11.00 9.73
C VAL A 176 -5.26 10.78 9.29
N THR A 177 -5.03 9.76 8.49
CA THR A 177 -3.69 9.39 8.00
C THR A 177 -3.64 9.50 6.48
N GLU A 178 -2.70 10.28 5.98
CA GLU A 178 -2.31 10.37 4.58
C GLU A 178 -1.01 9.59 4.36
N ARG A 179 -0.83 9.03 3.15
CA ARG A 179 0.38 8.28 2.74
C ARG A 179 0.81 7.22 3.76
N GLY A 180 -0.17 6.54 4.36
CA GLY A 180 0.05 5.56 5.42
C GLY A 180 1.11 4.52 5.06
N THR A 181 1.88 4.11 6.06
CA THR A 181 3.00 3.14 5.99
C THR A 181 4.26 3.61 5.25
N SER A 182 4.24 4.81 4.67
CA SER A 182 5.42 5.40 4.04
C SER A 182 6.17 6.33 5.00
N THR A 183 7.41 6.67 4.67
CA THR A 183 8.19 7.66 5.44
C THR A 183 7.65 9.10 5.32
N ASP A 184 6.70 9.31 4.39
CA ASP A 184 5.96 10.56 4.22
C ASP A 184 4.58 10.51 4.91
N GLN A 185 4.30 9.48 5.70
CA GLN A 185 3.06 9.37 6.45
C GLN A 185 2.83 10.61 7.30
N ARG A 186 1.59 11.08 7.30
CA ARG A 186 1.16 12.16 8.19
C ARG A 186 -0.15 11.75 8.84
N THR A 187 -0.15 11.68 10.17
CA THR A 187 -1.35 11.40 10.95
C THR A 187 -1.71 12.60 11.81
N VAL A 188 -2.94 13.11 11.64
CA VAL A 188 -3.50 14.19 12.44
C VAL A 188 -4.64 13.65 13.28
N THR A 189 -4.63 13.95 14.59
CA THR A 189 -5.73 13.63 15.50
C THR A 189 -6.63 14.85 15.70
N THR A 190 -7.93 14.62 15.70
CA THR A 190 -8.95 15.66 15.79
C THR A 190 -10.26 15.05 16.30
N THR A 191 -11.38 15.75 16.20
CA THR A 191 -12.73 15.24 16.47
C THR A 191 -13.49 14.98 15.18
N LEU A 192 -14.54 14.17 15.24
CA LEU A 192 -15.37 13.85 14.07
C LEU A 192 -15.95 15.11 13.42
N SER A 193 -16.39 16.09 14.23
CA SER A 193 -16.91 17.37 13.74
C SER A 193 -15.87 18.26 13.06
N SER A 194 -14.58 18.09 13.37
CA SER A 194 -13.50 18.90 12.81
C SER A 194 -12.71 18.17 11.72
N ALA A 195 -12.93 16.87 11.54
CA ALA A 195 -12.13 16.02 10.66
C ALA A 195 -12.24 16.44 9.19
N GLY A 196 -13.41 16.88 8.73
CA GLY A 196 -13.60 17.38 7.38
C GLY A 196 -12.73 18.59 7.06
N ALA A 197 -12.69 19.58 7.97
CA ALA A 197 -11.86 20.77 7.81
C ALA A 197 -10.35 20.45 7.84
N THR A 198 -9.95 19.47 8.64
CA THR A 198 -8.54 19.03 8.73
C THR A 198 -8.01 18.47 7.41
N MET A 199 -8.90 17.98 6.54
CA MET A 199 -8.56 17.40 5.25
C MET A 199 -8.75 18.32 4.06
N ALA A 200 -9.18 19.57 4.27
CA ALA A 200 -9.55 20.50 3.19
C ALA A 200 -8.45 20.69 2.14
N ASP A 201 -7.18 20.62 2.55
CA ASP A 201 -6.00 20.72 1.68
C ASP A 201 -5.44 19.35 1.25
N GLY A 202 -6.10 18.26 1.59
CA GLY A 202 -5.64 16.89 1.32
C GLY A 202 -5.62 16.59 -0.17
N ARG A 203 -4.46 16.15 -0.66
CA ARG A 203 -4.25 15.78 -2.08
C ARG A 203 -4.24 14.28 -2.32
N PHE A 204 -4.21 13.48 -1.25
CA PHE A 204 -4.02 12.03 -1.32
C PHE A 204 -5.21 11.31 -0.70
N PRO A 205 -5.48 10.07 -1.13
CA PRO A 205 -6.43 9.23 -0.43
C PRO A 205 -6.08 9.13 1.04
N VAL A 206 -7.09 9.22 1.90
CA VAL A 206 -6.96 9.16 3.35
C VAL A 206 -7.50 7.84 3.88
N LEU A 207 -6.93 7.40 4.99
CA LEU A 207 -7.55 6.44 5.89
C LEU A 207 -7.77 7.12 7.22
N ALA A 208 -9.03 7.22 7.62
CA ALA A 208 -9.39 7.77 8.91
C ALA A 208 -9.91 6.69 9.86
N VAL A 209 -9.48 6.75 11.11
CA VAL A 209 -9.98 5.92 12.20
C VAL A 209 -10.81 6.79 13.13
N VAL A 210 -12.06 6.41 13.36
CA VAL A 210 -13.02 7.13 14.22
C VAL A 210 -13.35 6.25 15.41
N GLY A 211 -13.06 6.69 16.62
CA GLY A 211 -13.37 5.93 17.84
C GLY A 211 -12.41 6.19 18.99
N SER A 212 -12.74 5.61 20.15
CA SER A 212 -11.99 5.81 21.40
C SER A 212 -10.54 5.31 21.33
N THR A 213 -10.23 4.34 20.47
CA THR A 213 -8.88 3.80 20.31
C THR A 213 -7.89 4.82 19.76
N VAL A 214 -8.36 5.90 19.15
CA VAL A 214 -7.52 7.01 18.64
C VAL A 214 -6.68 7.65 19.76
N THR A 215 -7.21 7.74 20.98
CA THR A 215 -6.48 8.32 22.12
C THR A 215 -5.23 7.51 22.49
N MET A 216 -5.19 6.22 22.13
CA MET A 216 -4.01 5.38 22.41
C MET A 216 -2.78 5.79 21.58
N ARG A 217 -2.97 6.56 20.50
CA ARG A 217 -1.87 7.05 19.67
C ARG A 217 -0.86 7.89 20.47
N GLU A 218 -1.28 8.60 21.50
CA GLU A 218 -0.38 9.42 22.34
C GLU A 218 0.79 8.59 22.90
N THR A 219 0.55 7.32 23.20
CA THR A 219 1.55 6.38 23.72
C THR A 219 2.08 5.38 22.70
N LEU A 220 1.31 5.10 21.66
CA LEU A 220 1.61 4.04 20.68
C LEU A 220 2.17 4.54 19.34
N SER A 221 2.39 5.83 19.16
CA SER A 221 3.00 6.40 17.95
C SER A 221 4.47 6.02 17.86
N TRP A 222 4.76 4.87 17.27
CA TRP A 222 6.11 4.31 17.17
C TRP A 222 6.82 4.64 15.86
N PHE A 223 6.04 4.88 14.78
CA PHE A 223 6.61 5.02 13.44
C PHE A 223 6.99 6.48 13.14
N GLU A 224 6.07 7.41 13.33
CA GLU A 224 6.30 8.85 13.13
C GLU A 224 7.20 9.48 14.20
N SER A 225 7.43 8.79 15.34
CA SER A 225 8.34 9.22 16.40
C SER A 225 9.79 8.77 16.19
N LYS A 226 10.10 8.05 15.11
CA LYS A 226 11.47 7.62 14.81
C LYS A 226 12.39 8.82 14.56
N PRO A 227 13.68 8.75 15.00
CA PRO A 227 14.59 9.91 14.97
C PRO A 227 14.82 10.54 13.60
N LEU A 228 14.70 9.75 12.53
CA LEU A 228 14.90 10.21 11.15
C LEU A 228 13.62 10.11 10.32
N PHE A 229 12.45 10.04 10.96
CA PHE A 229 11.18 10.03 10.24
C PHE A 229 11.00 11.31 9.42
N GLY A 230 10.59 11.16 8.16
CA GLY A 230 10.42 12.29 7.23
C GLY A 230 11.71 12.81 6.61
N TRP A 231 12.88 12.26 6.96
CA TRP A 231 14.14 12.63 6.34
C TRP A 231 14.38 11.84 5.06
N GLU A 232 14.77 12.56 4.01
CA GLU A 232 15.31 11.97 2.78
C GLU A 232 16.84 12.04 2.83
N VAL A 233 17.50 10.89 2.77
CA VAL A 233 18.96 10.78 2.92
C VAL A 233 19.57 10.25 1.63
N LEU A 234 20.45 11.03 1.00
CA LEU A 234 21.24 10.58 -0.14
C LEU A 234 22.45 9.77 0.35
N VAL A 235 22.63 8.58 -0.23
CA VAL A 235 23.73 7.66 0.10
C VAL A 235 24.68 7.57 -1.11
N PRO A 236 25.81 8.31 -1.11
CA PRO A 236 26.76 8.34 -2.23
C PRO A 236 27.70 7.14 -2.19
N ARG A 237 27.17 5.94 -2.43
CA ARG A 237 27.92 4.67 -2.40
C ARG A 237 27.52 3.79 -3.57
N THR A 238 28.34 2.77 -3.87
CA THR A 238 27.94 1.74 -4.83
C THR A 238 26.75 0.95 -4.31
N LYS A 239 25.99 0.33 -5.21
CA LYS A 239 24.77 -0.42 -4.86
C LYS A 239 25.07 -1.55 -3.87
N GLU A 240 26.19 -2.23 -4.05
CA GLU A 240 26.67 -3.34 -3.21
C GLU A 240 27.03 -2.89 -1.79
N GLN A 241 27.64 -1.70 -1.65
CA GLN A 241 28.08 -1.17 -0.35
C GLN A 241 26.97 -0.47 0.43
N SER A 242 25.83 -0.26 -0.19
CA SER A 242 24.74 0.56 0.39
C SER A 242 23.79 -0.22 1.30
N ALA A 243 23.67 -1.54 1.14
CA ALA A 243 22.60 -2.34 1.75
C ALA A 243 22.51 -2.18 3.29
N SER A 244 23.65 -2.25 4.00
CA SER A 244 23.66 -2.12 5.45
C SER A 244 23.32 -0.70 5.93
N THR A 245 23.78 0.32 5.21
CA THR A 245 23.49 1.73 5.49
C THR A 245 22.01 2.03 5.25
N LEU A 246 21.45 1.56 4.12
CA LEU A 246 20.03 1.68 3.82
C LEU A 246 19.17 1.05 4.92
N ALA A 247 19.48 -0.18 5.32
CA ALA A 247 18.75 -0.88 6.36
C ALA A 247 18.79 -0.15 7.72
N ARG A 248 19.91 0.51 8.05
CA ARG A 248 20.03 1.33 9.26
C ARG A 248 19.20 2.60 9.17
N LEU A 249 19.28 3.33 8.07
CA LEU A 249 18.50 4.55 7.84
C LEU A 249 17.00 4.25 7.89
N GLN A 250 16.53 3.21 7.20
CA GLN A 250 15.14 2.78 7.20
C GLN A 250 14.66 2.37 8.61
N ARG A 251 15.48 1.69 9.40
CA ARG A 251 15.12 1.37 10.80
C ARG A 251 14.86 2.61 11.62
N HIS A 252 15.60 3.70 11.36
CA HIS A 252 15.42 4.99 12.02
C HIS A 252 14.35 5.88 11.36
N GLY A 253 13.66 5.41 10.32
CA GLY A 253 12.53 6.09 9.69
C GLY A 253 12.89 6.96 8.49
N ALA A 254 14.15 6.99 8.05
CA ALA A 254 14.53 7.77 6.88
C ALA A 254 14.16 7.07 5.56
N GLN A 255 13.86 7.86 4.54
CA GLN A 255 13.86 7.44 3.15
C GLN A 255 15.28 7.60 2.61
N ALA A 256 15.93 6.50 2.24
CA ALA A 256 17.29 6.54 1.74
C ALA A 256 17.33 6.32 0.23
N LYS A 257 17.98 7.22 -0.51
CA LYS A 257 18.21 7.13 -1.96
C LYS A 257 19.68 6.86 -2.23
N VAL A 258 19.97 5.78 -2.94
CA VAL A 258 21.35 5.51 -3.41
C VAL A 258 21.64 6.35 -4.64
N VAL A 259 22.72 7.12 -4.57
CA VAL A 259 23.23 7.89 -5.69
C VAL A 259 24.67 7.40 -5.94
N PRO A 260 24.88 6.44 -6.85
CA PRO A 260 26.20 5.92 -7.14
C PRO A 260 27.08 7.03 -7.70
N THR A 261 28.10 7.41 -6.97
CA THR A 261 29.11 8.40 -7.40
C THR A 261 30.35 7.74 -8.01
N ILE A 262 30.48 6.43 -7.85
CA ILE A 262 31.60 5.62 -8.37
C ILE A 262 31.02 4.35 -8.99
N SER A 263 31.43 4.05 -10.22
CA SER A 263 31.21 2.75 -10.87
C SER A 263 32.53 1.96 -10.83
N VAL A 264 32.46 0.73 -10.29
CA VAL A 264 33.58 -0.20 -10.36
C VAL A 264 33.31 -1.10 -11.57
N GLU A 265 34.07 -0.88 -12.64
CA GLU A 265 33.96 -1.69 -13.83
C GLU A 265 35.10 -2.72 -13.88
N PRO A 266 34.88 -3.93 -14.42
CA PRO A 266 35.97 -4.84 -14.67
C PRO A 266 36.99 -4.19 -15.63
N PRO A 267 38.27 -4.48 -15.44
CA PRO A 267 39.31 -3.90 -16.29
C PRO A 267 39.08 -4.24 -17.77
N ARG A 268 39.20 -3.25 -18.64
CA ARG A 268 39.02 -3.44 -20.11
C ARG A 268 39.93 -4.51 -20.69
N THR A 269 41.06 -4.78 -20.04
CA THR A 269 42.02 -5.82 -20.38
C THR A 269 42.43 -6.62 -19.13
N PRO A 270 41.76 -7.73 -18.81
CA PRO A 270 42.08 -8.57 -17.65
C PRO A 270 43.55 -8.97 -17.55
N GLN A 271 44.20 -9.22 -18.69
CA GLN A 271 45.62 -9.60 -18.79
C GLN A 271 46.57 -8.47 -18.33
N GLN A 272 46.22 -7.20 -18.50
CA GLN A 272 47.03 -6.05 -18.00
C GLN A 272 46.94 -5.94 -16.48
N LEU A 273 45.77 -6.20 -15.90
CA LEU A 273 45.60 -6.23 -14.45
C LEU A 273 46.41 -7.38 -13.83
N GLU A 274 46.35 -8.60 -14.39
CA GLU A 274 47.16 -9.74 -13.92
C GLU A 274 48.66 -9.48 -13.97
N ARG A 275 49.15 -8.82 -15.03
CA ARG A 275 50.56 -8.41 -15.12
C ARG A 275 50.94 -7.37 -14.08
N ALA A 276 50.10 -6.39 -13.84
CA ALA A 276 50.34 -5.37 -12.82
C ALA A 276 50.36 -5.97 -11.40
N VAL A 277 49.47 -6.91 -11.09
CA VAL A 277 49.41 -7.57 -9.79
C VAL A 277 50.59 -8.55 -9.60
N LYS A 278 51.05 -9.27 -10.66
CA LYS A 278 52.22 -10.14 -10.61
C LYS A 278 53.55 -9.39 -10.58
N GLY A 279 53.56 -8.10 -10.89
CA GLY A 279 54.74 -7.26 -10.86
C GLY A 279 54.93 -6.48 -9.56
N MET A 280 54.02 -6.62 -8.61
CA MET A 280 54.13 -6.17 -7.22
C MET A 280 54.69 -7.26 -6.30
#